data_e64aa158e83375c4a8a7ab7d0dfa65b0
#
_entry.id   e64aa158e83375c4a8a7ab7d0dfa65b0
#
_cell.length_a   1.000
_cell.length_b   1.000
_cell.length_c   1.000
_cell.angle_alpha   90.00
_cell.angle_beta   90.00
_cell.angle_gamma   90.00
#
_symmetry.space_group_name_H-M   'P 1'
#
loop_
_entity.id
_entity.type
_entity.pdbx_description
1 polymer ?
#
loop_
_entity_poly.entity_id
_entity_poly.type
_entity_poly.pdbx_seq_one_letter_code
_entity_poly.pdbx_strand_id
1 'polypeptide(L)'
;ATAKHYAVHSGPEYNRHSFDVRLPLRDVWDTYLPAFEKLIRTGHAYSLMCAYNRFEGKPCCGSDELLVDILRNQWGFEGYVVSDCGAINNFYRTHKTSPDAAAASAQAVIAGTDLECGGSYSTLLEAVKRGKITEEEIDGAVKRLFTARMRLGMFDPEEQVPYSKIPFSVVPS
;
A
#
# COMPACT_ATOMS: atom_id res chain seq x y z
N ALA A 1 -1.62 7.77 -11.29
CA ALA A 1 -0.31 7.93 -10.64
C ALA A 1 -0.35 7.32 -9.24
N THR A 2 0.77 6.79 -8.78
CA THR A 2 0.91 6.15 -7.46
C THR A 2 1.93 6.94 -6.64
N ALA A 3 1.51 7.51 -5.51
CA ALA A 3 2.41 8.20 -4.58
C ALA A 3 3.30 7.18 -3.85
N LYS A 4 4.62 7.38 -3.81
CA LYS A 4 5.56 6.40 -3.23
C LYS A 4 6.87 7.03 -2.74
N HIS A 5 7.53 6.40 -1.79
CA HIS A 5 7.14 5.23 -1.01
C HIS A 5 6.71 5.68 0.39
N TYR A 6 5.52 5.30 0.81
CA TYR A 6 4.88 5.77 2.05
C TYR A 6 5.19 4.82 3.21
N ALA A 7 5.91 5.22 4.24
CA ALA A 7 6.48 6.52 4.47
C ALA A 7 7.89 6.42 5.04
N VAL A 8 8.57 7.56 5.08
CA VAL A 8 9.89 7.71 5.70
C VAL A 8 10.95 6.75 5.11
N HIS A 9 10.93 6.56 3.80
CA HIS A 9 11.83 5.65 3.07
C HIS A 9 13.09 6.39 2.58
N SER A 10 13.84 7.00 3.51
CA SER A 10 15.05 7.79 3.23
C SER A 10 16.31 7.18 3.86
N GLY A 11 16.29 5.89 4.08
CA GLY A 11 17.43 5.15 4.62
C GLY A 11 18.48 4.76 3.55
N PRO A 12 19.61 4.19 3.98
CA PRO A 12 20.63 3.71 3.06
C PRO A 12 20.11 2.55 2.19
N GLU A 13 20.48 2.53 0.92
CA GLU A 13 20.04 1.53 -0.05
C GLU A 13 20.37 0.08 0.39
N TYR A 14 21.53 -0.13 0.98
CA TYR A 14 21.99 -1.48 1.36
C TYR A 14 21.14 -2.16 2.44
N ASN A 15 20.40 -1.41 3.24
CA ASN A 15 19.55 -1.95 4.30
C ASN A 15 18.06 -1.60 4.16
N ARG A 16 17.63 -1.12 2.98
CA ARG A 16 16.24 -0.68 2.73
C ARG A 16 15.16 -1.69 3.13
N HIS A 17 15.49 -2.98 3.13
CA HIS A 17 14.59 -4.06 3.48
C HIS A 17 14.58 -4.41 4.99
N SER A 18 15.35 -3.73 5.82
CA SER A 18 15.51 -4.12 7.23
C SER A 18 15.51 -2.96 8.22
N PHE A 19 15.79 -1.72 7.79
CA PHE A 19 15.92 -0.63 8.75
C PHE A 19 14.57 -0.24 9.40
N ASP A 20 14.68 0.29 10.61
CA ASP A 20 13.57 0.80 11.40
C ASP A 20 13.79 2.30 11.66
N VAL A 21 12.86 3.10 11.21
CA VAL A 21 12.94 4.56 11.38
C VAL A 21 12.25 4.95 12.68
N ARG A 22 12.96 5.71 13.50
CA ARG A 22 12.44 6.32 14.72
C ARG A 22 12.77 7.79 14.68
N LEU A 23 11.76 8.63 14.63
CA LEU A 23 11.91 10.08 14.50
C LEU A 23 10.99 10.81 15.47
N PRO A 24 11.38 12.03 15.89
CA PRO A 24 10.45 12.92 16.56
C PRO A 24 9.20 13.13 15.70
N LEU A 25 8.02 13.08 16.29
CA LEU A 25 6.75 13.29 15.57
C LEU A 25 6.74 14.58 14.74
N ARG A 26 7.39 15.62 15.25
CA ARG A 26 7.53 16.88 14.51
C ARG A 26 8.18 16.67 13.15
N ASP A 27 9.29 15.94 13.08
CA ASP A 27 10.01 15.71 11.82
C ASP A 27 9.16 14.89 10.84
N VAL A 28 8.39 13.94 11.37
CA VAL A 28 7.46 13.13 10.57
C VAL A 28 6.41 14.03 9.91
N TRP A 29 5.78 14.93 10.69
CA TRP A 29 4.71 15.80 10.21
C TRP A 29 5.20 17.02 9.43
N ASP A 30 6.38 17.53 9.69
CA ASP A 30 6.92 18.70 9.01
C ASP A 30 7.66 18.36 7.72
N THR A 31 8.18 17.10 7.60
CA THR A 31 9.11 16.76 6.52
C THR A 31 8.60 15.59 5.64
N TYR A 32 8.16 14.49 6.26
CA TYR A 32 7.93 13.23 5.51
C TYR A 32 6.50 13.05 5.04
N LEU A 33 5.52 13.51 5.78
CA LEU A 33 4.11 13.33 5.47
C LEU A 33 3.50 14.41 4.55
N PRO A 34 3.93 15.67 4.55
CA PRO A 34 3.23 16.75 3.85
C PRO A 34 3.07 16.54 2.34
N ALA A 35 4.08 15.95 1.68
CA ALA A 35 4.00 15.67 0.26
C ALA A 35 2.92 14.63 -0.06
N PHE A 36 2.80 13.58 0.76
CA PHE A 36 1.75 12.57 0.61
C PHE A 36 0.38 13.16 0.92
N GLU A 37 0.24 13.90 2.01
CA GLU A 37 -1.02 14.58 2.35
C GLU A 37 -1.51 15.46 1.20
N LYS A 38 -0.64 16.28 0.63
CA LYS A 38 -0.97 17.14 -0.50
C LYS A 38 -1.38 16.35 -1.74
N LEU A 39 -0.67 15.25 -2.05
CA LEU A 39 -1.03 14.38 -3.19
C LEU A 39 -2.41 13.72 -2.99
N ILE A 40 -2.76 13.34 -1.77
CA ILE A 40 -4.07 12.73 -1.47
C ILE A 40 -5.16 13.80 -1.46
N ARG A 41 -5.04 14.84 -0.64
CA ARG A 41 -6.11 15.83 -0.41
C ARG A 41 -6.33 16.77 -1.58
N THR A 42 -5.25 17.17 -2.27
CA THR A 42 -5.30 18.17 -3.33
C THR A 42 -5.06 17.55 -4.70
N GLY A 43 -4.13 16.62 -4.80
CA GLY A 43 -3.80 15.94 -6.05
C GLY A 43 -4.73 14.79 -6.40
N HIS A 44 -5.62 14.40 -5.48
CA HIS A 44 -6.59 13.30 -5.65
C HIS A 44 -5.95 12.00 -6.15
N ALA A 45 -4.72 11.70 -5.68
CA ALA A 45 -4.05 10.45 -5.99
C ALA A 45 -4.90 9.28 -5.48
N TYR A 46 -5.23 8.34 -6.36
CA TYR A 46 -6.11 7.20 -6.06
C TYR A 46 -5.34 5.90 -5.82
N SER A 47 -4.01 5.96 -5.83
CA SER A 47 -3.13 4.84 -5.51
C SER A 47 -1.94 5.33 -4.70
N LEU A 48 -1.54 4.52 -3.73
CA LEU A 48 -0.40 4.78 -2.87
C LEU A 48 0.40 3.49 -2.69
N MET A 49 1.74 3.59 -2.68
CA MET A 49 2.61 2.45 -2.43
C MET A 49 3.28 2.59 -1.07
N CYS A 50 3.08 1.60 -0.19
CA CYS A 50 3.76 1.55 1.09
C CYS A 50 5.21 1.09 0.96
N ALA A 51 6.06 1.58 1.87
CA ALA A 51 7.51 1.41 1.80
C ALA A 51 8.03 0.09 2.39
N TYR A 52 9.27 -0.26 2.07
CA TYR A 52 9.94 -1.47 2.57
C TYR A 52 10.25 -1.44 4.06
N ASN A 53 10.60 -0.27 4.60
CA ASN A 53 11.12 -0.12 5.94
C ASN A 53 10.05 -0.30 7.02
N ARG A 54 10.54 -0.41 8.27
CA ARG A 54 9.71 -0.20 9.45
C ARG A 54 9.69 1.28 9.82
N PHE A 55 8.58 1.67 10.40
CA PHE A 55 8.40 2.95 11.07
C PHE A 55 7.89 2.66 12.49
N GLU A 56 8.61 3.15 13.50
CA GLU A 56 8.32 2.92 14.92
C GLU A 56 8.11 1.42 15.25
N GLY A 57 8.96 0.56 14.65
CA GLY A 57 8.93 -0.88 14.86
C GLY A 57 7.93 -1.67 14.01
N LYS A 58 6.96 -1.01 13.36
CA LYS A 58 5.97 -1.65 12.48
C LYS A 58 6.40 -1.54 11.01
N PRO A 59 6.28 -2.60 10.18
CA PRO A 59 6.45 -2.49 8.74
C PRO A 59 5.49 -1.45 8.17
N CYS A 60 5.94 -0.56 7.29
CA CYS A 60 5.06 0.47 6.71
C CYS A 60 3.82 -0.13 6.02
N CYS A 61 3.97 -1.26 5.32
CA CYS A 61 2.85 -1.98 4.70
C CYS A 61 1.97 -2.77 5.69
N GLY A 62 2.31 -2.79 6.97
CA GLY A 62 1.57 -3.44 8.04
C GLY A 62 1.28 -2.51 9.22
N SER A 63 1.33 -1.20 8.99
CA SER A 63 1.10 -0.18 10.00
C SER A 63 -0.32 0.38 9.88
N ASP A 64 -1.16 0.02 10.82
CA ASP A 64 -2.49 0.58 11.02
C ASP A 64 -2.44 2.11 11.23
N GLU A 65 -1.47 2.62 11.98
CA GLU A 65 -1.26 4.05 12.18
C GLU A 65 -1.06 4.80 10.85
N LEU A 66 -0.15 4.31 9.99
CA LEU A 66 0.10 4.96 8.70
C LEU A 66 -1.06 4.80 7.73
N LEU A 67 -1.58 3.56 7.57
CA LEU A 67 -2.50 3.23 6.48
C LEU A 67 -3.98 3.45 6.82
N VAL A 68 -4.34 3.32 8.11
CA VAL A 68 -5.72 3.53 8.56
C VAL A 68 -5.86 4.91 9.19
N ASP A 69 -5.13 5.19 10.28
CA ASP A 69 -5.37 6.39 11.08
C ASP A 69 -4.99 7.67 10.32
N ILE A 70 -3.79 7.72 9.76
CA ILE A 70 -3.32 8.90 9.03
C ILE A 70 -3.91 8.94 7.62
N LEU A 71 -3.67 7.89 6.82
CA LEU A 71 -4.01 7.92 5.41
C LEU A 71 -5.53 7.95 5.17
N ARG A 72 -6.27 7.01 5.79
CA ARG A 72 -7.72 6.89 5.53
C ARG A 72 -8.55 7.80 6.42
N ASN A 73 -8.31 7.81 7.73
CA ASN A 73 -9.18 8.53 8.67
C ASN A 73 -8.89 10.04 8.67
N GLN A 74 -7.61 10.46 8.71
CA GLN A 74 -7.27 11.88 8.76
C GLN A 74 -7.26 12.55 7.38
N TRP A 75 -6.72 11.86 6.34
CA TRP A 75 -6.61 12.47 5.00
C TRP A 75 -7.76 12.12 4.07
N GLY A 76 -8.63 11.18 4.43
CA GLY A 76 -9.80 10.79 3.65
C GLY A 76 -9.45 10.01 2.39
N PHE A 77 -8.41 9.18 2.41
CA PHE A 77 -8.01 8.39 1.25
C PHE A 77 -8.99 7.24 0.98
N GLU A 78 -9.64 7.29 -0.17
CA GLU A 78 -10.63 6.29 -0.61
C GLU A 78 -10.03 5.26 -1.60
N GLY A 79 -8.82 5.50 -2.07
CA GLY A 79 -8.15 4.64 -3.06
C GLY A 79 -7.59 3.34 -2.48
N TYR A 80 -6.75 2.69 -3.25
CA TYR A 80 -6.08 1.44 -2.84
C TYR A 80 -4.60 1.65 -2.53
N VAL A 81 -4.10 0.82 -1.62
CA VAL A 81 -2.67 0.76 -1.27
C VAL A 81 -2.06 -0.49 -1.88
N VAL A 82 -0.96 -0.32 -2.61
CA VAL A 82 -0.12 -1.41 -3.10
C VAL A 82 1.16 -1.51 -2.27
N SER A 83 1.64 -2.72 -2.01
CA SER A 83 2.95 -2.90 -1.40
C SER A 83 4.07 -2.57 -2.37
N ASP A 84 5.21 -2.10 -1.87
CA ASP A 84 6.45 -2.20 -2.65
C ASP A 84 6.77 -3.68 -2.91
N CYS A 85 7.49 -3.96 -4.02
CA CYS A 85 7.65 -5.32 -4.53
C CYS A 85 8.40 -6.23 -3.54
N GLY A 86 7.71 -7.23 -3.01
CA GLY A 86 8.23 -8.13 -2.00
C GLY A 86 8.27 -7.56 -0.58
N ALA A 87 7.68 -6.38 -0.31
CA ALA A 87 7.71 -5.76 1.01
C ALA A 87 7.04 -6.62 2.10
N ILE A 88 6.00 -7.37 1.76
CA ILE A 88 5.33 -8.26 2.72
C ILE A 88 6.25 -9.40 3.15
N ASN A 89 7.15 -9.87 2.27
CA ASN A 89 8.16 -10.87 2.63
C ASN A 89 9.09 -10.37 3.75
N ASN A 90 9.35 -9.06 3.82
CA ASN A 90 10.22 -8.49 4.84
C ASN A 90 9.67 -8.68 6.26
N PHE A 91 8.34 -8.73 6.44
CA PHE A 91 7.72 -8.89 7.76
C PHE A 91 8.24 -10.12 8.50
N TYR A 92 8.42 -11.24 7.80
CA TYR A 92 8.91 -12.48 8.42
C TYR A 92 10.38 -12.79 8.10
N ARG A 93 10.95 -12.29 6.99
CA ARG A 93 12.34 -12.58 6.62
C ARG A 93 13.34 -11.67 7.30
N THR A 94 13.14 -10.36 7.26
CA THR A 94 14.13 -9.37 7.73
C THR A 94 13.64 -8.60 8.96
N HIS A 95 12.38 -8.16 8.98
CA HIS A 95 11.82 -7.40 10.11
C HIS A 95 11.55 -8.28 11.34
N LYS A 96 11.24 -9.57 11.14
CA LYS A 96 10.88 -10.52 12.20
C LYS A 96 9.67 -10.08 13.05
N THR A 97 8.75 -9.36 12.43
CA THR A 97 7.50 -8.88 13.06
C THR A 97 6.34 -9.86 12.89
N SER A 98 6.44 -10.78 11.93
CA SER A 98 5.50 -11.88 11.71
C SER A 98 6.23 -13.22 11.70
N PRO A 99 5.60 -14.31 12.17
CA PRO A 99 6.26 -15.62 12.23
C PRO A 99 6.45 -16.28 10.86
N ASP A 100 5.55 -16.03 9.92
CA ASP A 100 5.53 -16.67 8.59
C ASP A 100 4.78 -15.82 7.55
N ALA A 101 4.76 -16.29 6.31
CA ALA A 101 4.14 -15.60 5.18
C ALA A 101 2.62 -15.42 5.35
N ALA A 102 1.91 -16.41 5.90
CA ALA A 102 0.46 -16.33 6.09
C ALA A 102 0.09 -15.27 7.13
N ALA A 103 0.82 -15.21 8.25
CA ALA A 103 0.62 -14.18 9.26
C ALA A 103 1.00 -12.78 8.72
N ALA A 104 2.08 -12.68 7.93
CA ALA A 104 2.50 -11.43 7.29
C ALA A 104 1.44 -10.91 6.30
N SER A 105 0.87 -11.80 5.48
CA SER A 105 -0.18 -11.46 4.53
C SER A 105 -1.45 -10.99 5.22
N ALA A 106 -1.88 -11.68 6.28
CA ALA A 106 -3.01 -11.27 7.10
C ALA A 106 -2.77 -9.88 7.72
N GLN A 107 -1.62 -9.68 8.36
CA GLN A 107 -1.26 -8.39 8.96
C GLN A 107 -1.31 -7.26 7.93
N ALA A 108 -0.78 -7.47 6.72
CA ALA A 108 -0.75 -6.44 5.68
C ALA A 108 -2.16 -6.05 5.21
N VAL A 109 -3.04 -7.05 4.94
CA VAL A 109 -4.42 -6.78 4.51
C VAL A 109 -5.21 -6.06 5.61
N ILE A 110 -5.15 -6.54 6.85
CA ILE A 110 -5.83 -5.93 8.01
C ILE A 110 -5.38 -4.49 8.21
N ALA A 111 -4.07 -4.23 8.07
CA ALA A 111 -3.52 -2.89 8.17
C ALA A 111 -3.86 -1.96 6.98
N GLY A 112 -4.47 -2.48 5.91
CA GLY A 112 -4.96 -1.67 4.78
C GLY A 112 -4.14 -1.71 3.51
N THR A 113 -3.20 -2.66 3.35
CA THR A 113 -2.52 -2.95 2.08
C THR A 113 -3.40 -3.84 1.21
N ASP A 114 -3.97 -3.28 0.15
CA ASP A 114 -5.00 -3.90 -0.68
C ASP A 114 -4.45 -4.81 -1.77
N LEU A 115 -3.27 -4.50 -2.28
CA LEU A 115 -2.61 -5.20 -3.37
C LEU A 115 -1.16 -5.47 -3.02
N GLU A 116 -0.69 -6.67 -3.29
CA GLU A 116 0.71 -7.01 -3.17
C GLU A 116 1.42 -6.99 -4.54
N CYS A 117 2.58 -6.34 -4.61
CA CYS A 117 3.58 -6.61 -5.64
C CYS A 117 4.52 -7.71 -5.13
N GLY A 118 4.17 -8.98 -5.40
CA GLY A 118 4.94 -10.12 -4.91
C GLY A 118 4.13 -11.42 -4.93
N GLY A 119 4.42 -12.32 -4.02
CA GLY A 119 3.79 -13.64 -3.95
C GLY A 119 3.26 -14.04 -2.57
N SER A 120 3.38 -13.19 -1.53
CA SER A 120 2.95 -13.55 -0.17
C SER A 120 1.44 -13.72 -0.07
N TYR A 121 0.64 -12.94 -0.81
CA TYR A 121 -0.82 -13.02 -0.77
C TYR A 121 -1.37 -14.36 -1.29
N SER A 122 -0.56 -15.18 -1.98
CA SER A 122 -0.92 -16.59 -2.26
C SER A 122 -1.17 -17.40 -0.99
N THR A 123 -0.69 -16.93 0.18
CA THR A 123 -0.88 -17.57 1.48
C THR A 123 -2.12 -17.10 2.25
N LEU A 124 -2.93 -16.17 1.69
CA LEU A 124 -4.14 -15.66 2.36
C LEU A 124 -5.17 -16.75 2.64
N LEU A 125 -5.34 -17.74 1.74
CA LEU A 125 -6.21 -18.88 2.00
C LEU A 125 -5.79 -19.65 3.26
N GLU A 126 -4.48 -19.83 3.45
CA GLU A 126 -3.96 -20.48 4.66
C GLU A 126 -4.15 -19.59 5.89
N ALA A 127 -4.01 -18.27 5.75
CA ALA A 127 -4.27 -17.34 6.84
C ALA A 127 -5.74 -17.39 7.31
N VAL A 128 -6.70 -17.49 6.38
CA VAL A 128 -8.12 -17.68 6.69
C VAL A 128 -8.35 -19.01 7.43
N LYS A 129 -7.79 -20.12 6.94
CA LYS A 129 -7.92 -21.43 7.60
C LYS A 129 -7.35 -21.44 9.02
N ARG A 130 -6.34 -20.62 9.28
CA ARG A 130 -5.74 -20.44 10.62
C ARG A 130 -6.48 -19.41 11.48
N GLY A 131 -7.55 -18.80 11.01
CA GLY A 131 -8.28 -17.74 11.73
C GLY A 131 -7.45 -16.46 11.96
N LYS A 132 -6.48 -16.17 11.08
CA LYS A 132 -5.65 -14.95 11.15
C LYS A 132 -6.26 -13.75 10.46
N ILE A 133 -7.17 -14.01 9.55
CA ILE A 133 -7.92 -13.01 8.77
C ILE A 133 -9.25 -13.62 8.36
N THR A 134 -10.26 -12.79 8.18
CA THR A 134 -11.58 -13.18 7.66
C THR A 134 -11.70 -12.96 6.17
N GLU A 135 -12.65 -13.63 5.52
CA GLU A 135 -12.98 -13.34 4.12
C GLU A 135 -13.49 -11.92 3.94
N GLU A 136 -14.25 -11.38 4.90
CA GLU A 136 -14.78 -10.01 4.86
C GLU A 136 -13.66 -8.95 4.81
N GLU A 137 -12.57 -9.15 5.54
CA GLU A 137 -11.41 -8.25 5.51
C GLU A 137 -10.71 -8.28 4.14
N ILE A 138 -10.63 -9.47 3.52
CA ILE A 138 -10.10 -9.63 2.15
C ILE A 138 -11.04 -8.96 1.14
N ASP A 139 -12.35 -9.16 1.26
CA ASP A 139 -13.36 -8.53 0.39
C ASP A 139 -13.28 -7.00 0.45
N GLY A 140 -13.00 -6.44 1.62
CA GLY A 140 -12.75 -5.01 1.77
C GLY A 140 -11.57 -4.52 0.92
N ALA A 141 -10.46 -5.24 0.91
CA ALA A 141 -9.29 -4.92 0.08
C ALA A 141 -9.59 -5.08 -1.43
N VAL A 142 -10.24 -6.20 -1.81
CA VAL A 142 -10.67 -6.46 -3.18
C VAL A 142 -11.62 -5.36 -3.68
N LYS A 143 -12.58 -4.93 -2.86
CA LYS A 143 -13.51 -3.86 -3.20
C LYS A 143 -12.79 -2.54 -3.51
N ARG A 144 -11.83 -2.13 -2.69
CA ARG A 144 -11.06 -0.90 -2.93
C ARG A 144 -10.27 -0.97 -4.23
N LEU A 145 -9.57 -2.09 -4.48
CA LEU A 145 -8.79 -2.29 -5.71
C LEU A 145 -9.68 -2.33 -6.95
N PHE A 146 -10.74 -3.12 -6.94
CA PHE A 146 -11.62 -3.27 -8.11
C PHE A 146 -12.47 -2.02 -8.38
N THR A 147 -12.80 -1.23 -7.36
CA THR A 147 -13.40 0.10 -7.58
C THR A 147 -12.53 0.97 -8.47
N ALA A 148 -11.20 0.97 -8.24
CA ALA A 148 -10.27 1.71 -9.11
C ALA A 148 -10.29 1.17 -10.55
N ARG A 149 -10.26 -0.15 -10.72
CA ARG A 149 -10.27 -0.79 -12.04
C ARG A 149 -11.57 -0.54 -12.80
N MET A 150 -12.70 -0.56 -12.11
CA MET A 150 -14.00 -0.26 -12.70
C MET A 150 -14.10 1.23 -13.11
N ARG A 151 -13.62 2.15 -12.27
CA ARG A 151 -13.56 3.59 -12.61
C ARG A 151 -12.68 3.89 -13.82
N LEU A 152 -11.69 3.04 -14.10
CA LEU A 152 -10.84 3.14 -15.29
C LEU A 152 -11.46 2.50 -16.54
N GLY A 153 -12.63 1.88 -16.43
CA GLY A 153 -13.28 1.17 -17.53
C GLY A 153 -12.57 -0.12 -17.95
N MET A 154 -11.78 -0.74 -17.07
CA MET A 154 -10.97 -1.92 -17.43
C MET A 154 -11.79 -3.16 -17.75
N PHE A 155 -13.09 -3.13 -17.48
CA PHE A 155 -14.04 -4.22 -17.76
C PHE A 155 -15.10 -3.83 -18.79
N ASP A 156 -15.07 -2.58 -19.26
CA ASP A 156 -16.01 -2.06 -20.25
C ASP A 156 -15.54 -2.36 -21.67
N PRO A 157 -16.44 -2.43 -22.65
CA PRO A 157 -16.06 -2.47 -24.06
C PRO A 157 -15.18 -1.28 -24.45
N GLU A 158 -14.16 -1.52 -25.27
CA GLU A 158 -13.12 -0.53 -25.59
C GLU A 158 -13.68 0.78 -26.13
N GLU A 159 -14.76 0.69 -26.95
CA GLU A 159 -15.44 1.85 -27.52
C GLU A 159 -16.11 2.76 -26.48
N GLN A 160 -16.40 2.26 -25.29
CA GLN A 160 -16.99 2.99 -24.18
C GLN A 160 -15.94 3.61 -23.24
N VAL A 161 -14.67 3.24 -23.39
CA VAL A 161 -13.58 3.73 -22.54
C VAL A 161 -12.94 4.98 -23.14
N PRO A 162 -13.10 6.17 -22.55
CA PRO A 162 -12.54 7.41 -23.09
C PRO A 162 -11.03 7.35 -23.30
N TYR A 163 -10.32 6.66 -22.45
CA TYR A 163 -8.85 6.54 -22.46
C TYR A 163 -8.34 5.73 -23.65
N SER A 164 -9.10 4.77 -24.17
CA SER A 164 -8.74 3.97 -25.35
C SER A 164 -8.61 4.80 -26.62
N LYS A 165 -9.22 5.98 -26.63
CA LYS A 165 -9.21 6.92 -27.78
C LYS A 165 -8.02 7.87 -27.78
N ILE A 166 -7.17 7.83 -26.76
CA ILE A 166 -5.99 8.70 -26.67
C ILE A 166 -4.89 8.09 -27.55
N PRO A 167 -4.49 8.75 -28.65
CA PRO A 167 -3.47 8.21 -29.55
C PRO A 167 -2.08 8.32 -28.90
N PHE A 168 -1.19 7.37 -29.22
CA PHE A 168 0.19 7.38 -28.73
C PHE A 168 0.95 8.66 -29.08
N SER A 169 0.55 9.33 -30.17
CA SER A 169 1.16 10.60 -30.65
C SER A 169 1.04 11.77 -29.66
N VAL A 170 0.20 11.67 -28.62
CA VAL A 170 0.15 12.71 -27.57
C VAL A 170 1.30 12.60 -26.56
N VAL A 171 2.05 11.48 -26.59
CA VAL A 171 3.25 11.32 -25.78
C VAL A 171 4.38 12.08 -26.45
N PRO A 172 4.96 13.13 -25.80
CA PRO A 172 6.08 13.86 -26.40
C PRO A 172 7.28 12.91 -26.57
N SER A 173 7.90 12.95 -27.75
CA SER A 173 9.11 12.20 -28.09
C SER A 173 10.35 12.90 -27.55
#